data_f2cb15ccfbec3629584071aba0fe50cf
#
_entry.id   f2cb15ccfbec3629584071aba0fe50cf
#
_cell.length_a   1.000
_cell.length_b   1.000
_cell.length_c   1.000
_cell.angle_alpha   90.00
_cell.angle_beta   90.00
_cell.angle_gamma   90.00
#
_symmetry.space_group_name_H-M   'P 1'
#
loop_
_entity.id
_entity.type
_entity.pdbx_description
1 polymer ?
#
loop_
_entity_poly.entity_id
_entity_poly.type
_entity_poly.pdbx_seq_one_letter_code
_entity_poly.pdbx_strand_id
1 'polypeptide(L)'
;MNRIELYKLLRRNMKLSEKRHPMFEQNQYAKVFAYLGLAFMSIYFIGIGTFIGWSARGGDESAIFIMMAFLMILDFGMRFGGQQTPSLLIKPYLLMPIKKSHIVDCFILMSMISSYNIIWLTVILPYAFIVWCGGLGGWETIALILLCQAIVILNALWYMLVRTLVNQKIWWWALPLAVYGAAIGIPMLVYGVEKGFIKLVEFIFDYGFSWACAAVVAVLICILFVVNSWLSRRLADSEVAAEEEKTFSPTTRFSFLEQFGMIGEYLSLEVKSAMRNKAIRQRYIQGLLVITMLSLLLAFTDTYTGAFAVNIWCLYCFVFFGAVNLVKIMGPEGNYIDFLFTRRESILDLLRAKYYFFCIVLVLPLLLLIPPIVSGRFSILMILAYLFITTGVAYGLLFQLAVYNKQSLPLNQKITSKGNFENKLQLIIELVVFFVPVFLALAFTALFGDTIGYIIMIVIGVVMTAAHPYWLRNIYTRMMRRRYENIEGFHATR
;
A
#
# COMPACT_ATOMS: atom_id res chain seq x y z
N MET A 1 -28.67 27.13 -3.85
CA MET A 1 -28.35 25.84 -4.51
C MET A 1 -28.87 24.72 -3.62
N ASN A 2 -29.68 23.82 -4.18
CA ASN A 2 -30.22 22.69 -3.43
C ASN A 2 -29.10 21.66 -3.14
N ARG A 3 -29.17 20.91 -2.03
CA ARG A 3 -28.16 19.90 -1.65
C ARG A 3 -27.97 18.82 -2.72
N ILE A 4 -29.04 18.43 -3.40
CA ILE A 4 -29.01 17.44 -4.48
C ILE A 4 -28.25 17.97 -5.72
N GLU A 5 -28.48 19.23 -6.06
CA GLU A 5 -27.75 19.90 -7.16
C GLU A 5 -26.26 20.01 -6.86
N LEU A 6 -25.91 20.42 -5.64
CA LEU A 6 -24.54 20.47 -5.18
C LEU A 6 -23.87 19.10 -5.29
N TYR A 7 -24.53 18.04 -4.81
CA TYR A 7 -24.02 16.66 -4.92
C TYR A 7 -23.75 16.27 -6.38
N LYS A 8 -24.70 16.53 -7.29
CA LYS A 8 -24.55 16.23 -8.72
C LYS A 8 -23.38 16.98 -9.35
N LEU A 9 -23.21 18.27 -9.05
CA LEU A 9 -22.11 19.09 -9.56
C LEU A 9 -20.75 18.62 -9.03
N LEU A 10 -20.62 18.38 -7.74
CA LEU A 10 -19.39 17.89 -7.14
C LEU A 10 -19.01 16.52 -7.68
N ARG A 11 -19.98 15.61 -7.84
CA ARG A 11 -19.76 14.28 -8.45
C ARG A 11 -19.31 14.37 -9.91
N ARG A 12 -19.89 15.31 -10.68
CA ARG A 12 -19.48 15.56 -12.06
C ARG A 12 -18.04 16.08 -12.13
N ASN A 13 -17.68 17.06 -11.28
CA ASN A 13 -16.33 17.59 -11.22
C ASN A 13 -15.31 16.53 -10.81
N MET A 14 -15.62 15.70 -9.83
CA MET A 14 -14.75 14.60 -9.42
C MET A 14 -14.52 13.59 -10.55
N LYS A 15 -15.56 13.19 -11.28
CA LYS A 15 -15.44 12.32 -12.46
C LYS A 15 -14.61 12.96 -13.58
N LEU A 16 -14.75 14.27 -13.81
CA LEU A 16 -13.96 14.99 -14.81
C LEU A 16 -12.48 15.08 -14.40
N SER A 17 -12.21 15.36 -13.11
CA SER A 17 -10.85 15.33 -12.56
C SER A 17 -10.20 13.96 -12.69
N GLU A 18 -10.95 12.88 -12.46
CA GLU A 18 -10.46 11.51 -12.64
C GLU A 18 -10.15 11.19 -14.11
N LYS A 19 -10.99 11.63 -15.04
CA LYS A 19 -10.76 11.43 -16.48
C LYS A 19 -9.57 12.21 -17.03
N ARG A 20 -9.35 13.44 -16.52
CA ARG A 20 -8.24 14.33 -16.90
C ARG A 20 -6.98 14.11 -16.06
N HIS A 21 -6.88 13.00 -15.36
CA HIS A 21 -5.68 12.70 -14.59
C HIS A 21 -4.50 12.50 -15.55
N PRO A 22 -3.34 13.14 -15.33
CA PRO A 22 -2.18 13.10 -16.24
C PRO A 22 -1.76 11.69 -16.65
N MET A 23 -1.90 10.72 -15.75
CA MET A 23 -1.64 9.32 -16.01
C MET A 23 -2.47 8.76 -17.19
N PHE A 24 -3.72 9.19 -17.31
CA PHE A 24 -4.62 8.71 -18.37
C PHE A 24 -4.54 9.52 -19.67
N GLU A 25 -4.09 10.78 -19.60
CA GLU A 25 -3.87 11.60 -20.79
C GLU A 25 -2.57 11.26 -21.50
N GLN A 26 -1.50 11.04 -20.74
CA GLN A 26 -0.17 10.76 -21.26
C GLN A 26 0.03 9.30 -21.72
N ASN A 27 -0.78 8.36 -21.21
CA ASN A 27 -0.58 6.93 -21.48
C ASN A 27 -1.91 6.20 -21.71
N GLN A 28 -2.27 5.97 -22.97
CA GLN A 28 -3.48 5.21 -23.35
C GLN A 28 -3.45 3.77 -22.81
N TYR A 29 -2.26 3.15 -22.71
CA TYR A 29 -2.12 1.79 -22.19
C TYR A 29 -2.37 1.72 -20.67
N ALA A 30 -2.15 2.80 -19.93
CA ALA A 30 -2.48 2.84 -18.51
C ALA A 30 -3.98 2.63 -18.27
N LYS A 31 -4.85 3.11 -19.17
CA LYS A 31 -6.29 2.84 -19.11
C LYS A 31 -6.59 1.36 -19.34
N VAL A 32 -5.97 0.76 -20.37
CA VAL A 32 -6.18 -0.65 -20.70
C VAL A 32 -5.74 -1.54 -19.52
N PHE A 33 -4.54 -1.29 -18.96
CA PHE A 33 -4.07 -2.04 -17.81
C PHE A 33 -4.93 -1.84 -16.55
N ALA A 34 -5.43 -0.62 -16.31
CA ALA A 34 -6.35 -0.38 -15.20
C ALA A 34 -7.67 -1.17 -15.38
N TYR A 35 -8.23 -1.21 -16.58
CA TYR A 35 -9.42 -2.01 -16.87
C TYR A 35 -9.16 -3.51 -16.81
N LEU A 36 -8.03 -3.99 -17.32
CA LEU A 36 -7.63 -5.39 -17.22
C LEU A 36 -7.42 -5.80 -15.75
N GLY A 37 -6.75 -4.97 -14.97
CA GLY A 37 -6.56 -5.21 -13.55
C GLY A 37 -7.90 -5.25 -12.79
N LEU A 38 -8.82 -4.35 -13.09
CA LEU A 38 -10.15 -4.33 -12.50
C LEU A 38 -10.98 -5.56 -12.93
N ALA A 39 -10.90 -5.97 -14.19
CA ALA A 39 -11.55 -7.17 -14.69
C ALA A 39 -10.99 -8.43 -14.01
N PHE A 40 -9.67 -8.55 -13.92
CA PHE A 40 -9.00 -9.66 -13.23
C PHE A 40 -9.41 -9.74 -11.75
N MET A 41 -9.39 -8.61 -11.03
CA MET A 41 -9.84 -8.56 -9.63
C MET A 41 -11.32 -8.92 -9.50
N SER A 42 -12.17 -8.47 -10.43
CA SER A 42 -13.60 -8.82 -10.43
C SER A 42 -13.82 -10.32 -10.65
N ILE A 43 -13.11 -10.94 -11.60
CA ILE A 43 -13.19 -12.39 -11.84
C ILE A 43 -12.69 -13.15 -10.61
N TYR A 44 -11.60 -12.73 -10.01
CA TYR A 44 -11.07 -13.33 -8.78
C TYR A 44 -12.08 -13.25 -7.62
N PHE A 45 -12.72 -12.11 -7.43
CA PHE A 45 -13.74 -11.91 -6.40
C PHE A 45 -15.00 -12.70 -6.66
N ILE A 46 -15.44 -12.82 -7.92
CA ILE A 46 -16.53 -13.72 -8.30
C ILE A 46 -16.19 -15.18 -7.94
N GLY A 47 -14.96 -15.61 -8.25
CA GLY A 47 -14.46 -16.93 -7.88
C GLY A 47 -14.48 -17.18 -6.38
N ILE A 48 -14.05 -16.22 -5.57
CA ILE A 48 -14.14 -16.29 -4.11
C ILE A 48 -15.60 -16.42 -3.65
N GLY A 49 -16.48 -15.53 -4.12
CA GLY A 49 -17.88 -15.54 -3.75
C GLY A 49 -18.59 -16.85 -4.12
N THR A 50 -18.29 -17.40 -5.30
CA THR A 50 -18.84 -18.69 -5.74
C THR A 50 -18.30 -19.85 -4.91
N PHE A 51 -17.01 -19.86 -4.60
CA PHE A 51 -16.37 -20.91 -3.80
C PHE A 51 -16.97 -20.98 -2.39
N ILE A 52 -17.13 -19.82 -1.71
CA ILE A 52 -17.72 -19.78 -0.38
C ILE A 52 -19.20 -20.16 -0.45
N GLY A 53 -19.95 -19.66 -1.45
CA GLY A 53 -21.35 -20.01 -1.64
C GLY A 53 -21.56 -21.49 -1.86
N TRP A 54 -20.64 -22.14 -2.58
CA TRP A 54 -20.70 -23.58 -2.80
C TRP A 54 -20.43 -24.36 -1.49
N SER A 55 -19.48 -23.94 -0.67
CA SER A 55 -19.20 -24.58 0.62
C SER A 55 -20.32 -24.35 1.65
N ALA A 56 -21.05 -23.23 1.54
CA ALA A 56 -22.20 -22.90 2.37
C ALA A 56 -23.55 -23.53 1.90
N ARG A 57 -23.50 -24.32 0.83
CA ARG A 57 -24.66 -24.96 0.23
C ARG A 57 -25.18 -26.09 1.15
N GLY A 58 -26.07 -25.77 2.06
CA GLY A 58 -26.59 -26.73 3.04
C GLY A 58 -27.07 -26.07 4.34
N GLY A 59 -27.12 -24.75 4.41
CA GLY A 59 -27.72 -24.01 5.52
C GLY A 59 -26.76 -23.12 6.31
N ASP A 60 -25.51 -22.97 5.86
CA ASP A 60 -24.50 -22.15 6.58
C ASP A 60 -24.40 -20.73 5.99
N GLU A 61 -25.51 -19.98 6.04
CA GLU A 61 -25.63 -18.63 5.48
C GLU A 61 -24.64 -17.63 6.13
N SER A 62 -24.18 -17.96 7.33
CA SER A 62 -23.24 -17.14 8.10
C SER A 62 -21.77 -17.26 7.64
N ALA A 63 -21.44 -18.22 6.78
CA ALA A 63 -20.05 -18.45 6.34
C ALA A 63 -19.40 -17.22 5.69
N ILE A 64 -20.18 -16.40 4.98
CA ILE A 64 -19.68 -15.16 4.38
C ILE A 64 -19.18 -14.16 5.43
N PHE A 65 -19.78 -14.09 6.63
CA PHE A 65 -19.41 -13.10 7.66
C PHE A 65 -18.02 -13.36 8.24
N ILE A 66 -17.63 -14.64 8.36
CA ILE A 66 -16.27 -15.03 8.79
C ILE A 66 -15.26 -14.51 7.78
N MET A 67 -15.53 -14.75 6.51
CA MET A 67 -14.65 -14.26 5.45
C MET A 67 -14.66 -12.74 5.32
N MET A 68 -15.82 -12.10 5.44
CA MET A 68 -15.94 -10.64 5.43
C MET A 68 -15.15 -10.01 6.57
N ALA A 69 -15.14 -10.59 7.77
CA ALA A 69 -14.34 -10.08 8.88
C ALA A 69 -12.83 -10.02 8.51
N PHE A 70 -12.31 -11.08 7.90
CA PHE A 70 -10.93 -11.14 7.45
C PHE A 70 -10.65 -10.20 6.26
N LEU A 71 -11.52 -10.23 5.25
CA LEU A 71 -11.38 -9.39 4.06
C LEU A 71 -11.49 -7.89 4.38
N MET A 72 -12.29 -7.48 5.38
CA MET A 72 -12.41 -6.08 5.77
C MET A 72 -11.13 -5.54 6.42
N ILE A 73 -10.39 -6.37 7.12
CA ILE A 73 -9.06 -5.97 7.65
C ILE A 73 -8.08 -5.73 6.49
N LEU A 74 -8.07 -6.61 5.49
CA LEU A 74 -7.25 -6.44 4.29
C LEU A 74 -7.68 -5.21 3.47
N ASP A 75 -8.99 -5.03 3.24
CA ASP A 75 -9.55 -3.87 2.54
C ASP A 75 -9.18 -2.55 3.24
N PHE A 76 -9.25 -2.52 4.58
CA PHE A 76 -8.81 -1.38 5.37
C PHE A 76 -7.35 -0.99 5.05
N GLY A 77 -6.44 -1.96 5.02
CA GLY A 77 -5.04 -1.75 4.66
C GLY A 77 -4.85 -1.27 3.22
N MET A 78 -5.52 -1.91 2.26
CA MET A 78 -5.43 -1.58 0.83
C MET A 78 -5.97 -0.18 0.52
N ARG A 79 -7.00 0.30 1.23
CA ARG A 79 -7.54 1.66 1.08
C ARG A 79 -6.53 2.75 1.42
N PHE A 80 -5.58 2.49 2.33
CA PHE A 80 -4.50 3.45 2.61
C PHE A 80 -3.62 3.75 1.40
N GLY A 81 -3.45 2.79 0.49
CA GLY A 81 -2.71 2.97 -0.75
C GLY A 81 -3.47 3.70 -1.87
N GLY A 82 -4.80 3.52 -1.95
CA GLY A 82 -5.58 3.90 -3.14
C GLY A 82 -6.66 4.96 -2.95
N GLN A 83 -7.28 5.04 -1.76
CA GLN A 83 -8.45 5.91 -1.56
C GLN A 83 -8.06 7.25 -0.93
N GLN A 84 -8.52 8.36 -1.51
CA GLN A 84 -8.34 9.71 -0.96
C GLN A 84 -9.40 10.03 0.11
N THR A 85 -9.02 10.84 1.12
CA THR A 85 -9.97 11.31 2.13
C THR A 85 -10.70 12.57 1.67
N PRO A 86 -11.96 12.77 2.09
CA PRO A 86 -12.71 13.97 1.77
C PRO A 86 -12.01 15.28 2.16
N SER A 87 -11.28 15.31 3.27
CA SER A 87 -10.54 16.48 3.75
C SER A 87 -9.58 17.07 2.70
N LEU A 88 -9.02 16.24 1.83
CA LEU A 88 -8.14 16.67 0.75
C LEU A 88 -8.91 17.15 -0.48
N LEU A 89 -10.08 16.56 -0.74
CA LEU A 89 -10.93 16.92 -1.87
C LEU A 89 -11.67 18.24 -1.64
N ILE A 90 -11.83 18.67 -0.39
CA ILE A 90 -12.55 19.89 -0.01
C ILE A 90 -11.73 21.15 -0.31
N LYS A 91 -10.40 21.08 -0.28
CA LYS A 91 -9.52 22.28 -0.40
C LYS A 91 -9.88 23.23 -1.55
N PRO A 92 -10.10 22.79 -2.80
CA PRO A 92 -10.43 23.68 -3.90
C PRO A 92 -11.78 24.43 -3.72
N TYR A 93 -12.66 23.89 -2.88
CA TYR A 93 -14.02 24.42 -2.68
C TYR A 93 -14.16 25.30 -1.45
N LEU A 94 -13.11 25.43 -0.62
CA LEU A 94 -13.14 26.25 0.61
C LEU A 94 -13.34 27.76 0.33
N LEU A 95 -12.91 28.21 -0.86
CA LEU A 95 -13.04 29.60 -1.31
C LEU A 95 -14.40 29.90 -1.96
N MET A 96 -15.25 28.89 -2.16
CA MET A 96 -16.58 29.10 -2.76
C MET A 96 -17.59 29.58 -1.72
N PRO A 97 -18.59 30.38 -2.11
CA PRO A 97 -19.63 30.90 -1.21
C PRO A 97 -20.69 29.83 -0.90
N ILE A 98 -20.24 28.64 -0.47
CA ILE A 98 -21.07 27.48 -0.12
C ILE A 98 -20.78 27.10 1.33
N LYS A 99 -21.81 26.72 2.09
CA LYS A 99 -21.61 26.24 3.46
C LYS A 99 -20.69 25.01 3.49
N LYS A 100 -19.56 25.11 4.18
CA LYS A 100 -18.54 24.05 4.32
C LYS A 100 -19.17 22.71 4.75
N SER A 101 -20.18 22.75 5.64
CA SER A 101 -20.87 21.54 6.10
C SER A 101 -21.52 20.76 4.95
N HIS A 102 -22.15 21.44 3.99
CA HIS A 102 -22.80 20.76 2.87
C HIS A 102 -21.77 20.10 1.92
N ILE A 103 -20.62 20.76 1.72
CA ILE A 103 -19.53 20.22 0.90
C ILE A 103 -18.97 18.93 1.56
N VAL A 104 -18.68 19.00 2.86
CA VAL A 104 -18.16 17.85 3.63
C VAL A 104 -19.11 16.66 3.56
N ASP A 105 -20.39 16.90 3.89
CA ASP A 105 -21.41 15.83 3.90
C ASP A 105 -21.56 15.19 2.50
N CYS A 106 -21.54 16.01 1.43
CA CYS A 106 -21.58 15.48 0.06
C CYS A 106 -20.37 14.60 -0.28
N PHE A 107 -19.14 14.97 0.14
CA PHE A 107 -17.97 14.15 -0.11
C PHE A 107 -17.96 12.85 0.69
N ILE A 108 -18.45 12.85 1.94
CA ILE A 108 -18.62 11.63 2.72
C ILE A 108 -19.63 10.69 2.04
N LEU A 109 -20.79 11.21 1.61
CA LEU A 109 -21.78 10.44 0.86
C LEU A 109 -21.23 9.88 -0.46
N MET A 110 -20.44 10.67 -1.20
CA MET A 110 -19.78 10.17 -2.41
C MET A 110 -18.78 9.05 -2.10
N SER A 111 -18.07 9.12 -0.97
CA SER A 111 -17.16 8.07 -0.53
C SER A 111 -17.89 6.77 -0.18
N MET A 112 -19.10 6.84 0.38
CA MET A 112 -19.95 5.65 0.64
C MET A 112 -20.38 4.94 -0.65
N ILE A 113 -20.54 5.69 -1.75
CA ILE A 113 -20.94 5.16 -3.08
C ILE A 113 -19.72 5.11 -4.03
N SER A 114 -18.55 4.86 -3.51
CA SER A 114 -17.32 4.77 -4.30
C SER A 114 -17.16 3.41 -4.98
N SER A 115 -16.34 3.38 -6.04
CA SER A 115 -15.98 2.12 -6.73
C SER A 115 -15.34 1.10 -5.79
N TYR A 116 -14.64 1.54 -4.75
CA TYR A 116 -14.06 0.68 -3.72
C TYR A 116 -15.11 -0.09 -2.91
N ASN A 117 -16.32 0.45 -2.75
CA ASN A 117 -17.40 -0.24 -2.05
C ASN A 117 -18.22 -1.11 -3.00
N ILE A 118 -18.38 -0.66 -4.25
CA ILE A 118 -19.15 -1.38 -5.27
C ILE A 118 -18.46 -2.67 -5.69
N ILE A 119 -17.14 -2.72 -5.72
CA ILE A 119 -16.39 -3.91 -6.13
C ILE A 119 -16.70 -5.13 -5.24
N TRP A 120 -17.04 -4.91 -3.97
CA TRP A 120 -17.39 -5.99 -3.06
C TRP A 120 -18.72 -6.71 -3.42
N LEU A 121 -19.57 -6.06 -4.23
CA LEU A 121 -20.76 -6.73 -4.78
C LEU A 121 -20.38 -7.90 -5.69
N THR A 122 -19.18 -7.91 -6.28
CA THR A 122 -18.71 -9.04 -7.10
C THR A 122 -18.41 -10.30 -6.28
N VAL A 123 -18.23 -10.19 -4.95
CA VAL A 123 -18.16 -11.31 -4.00
C VAL A 123 -19.56 -11.65 -3.47
N ILE A 124 -20.30 -10.62 -3.03
CA ILE A 124 -21.57 -10.77 -2.30
C ILE A 124 -22.67 -11.35 -3.20
N LEU A 125 -22.78 -10.86 -4.44
CA LEU A 125 -23.86 -11.30 -5.34
C LEU A 125 -23.74 -12.77 -5.76
N PRO A 126 -22.57 -13.29 -6.20
CA PRO A 126 -22.44 -14.71 -6.52
C PRO A 126 -22.68 -15.62 -5.31
N TYR A 127 -22.19 -15.21 -4.13
CA TYR A 127 -22.46 -15.92 -2.89
C TYR A 127 -23.96 -15.99 -2.61
N ALA A 128 -24.64 -14.84 -2.57
CA ALA A 128 -26.07 -14.74 -2.29
C ALA A 128 -26.93 -15.53 -3.30
N PHE A 129 -26.53 -15.53 -4.57
CA PHE A 129 -27.20 -16.30 -5.61
C PHE A 129 -27.11 -17.81 -5.36
N ILE A 130 -25.94 -18.32 -4.96
CA ILE A 130 -25.75 -19.75 -4.71
C ILE A 130 -26.52 -20.20 -3.46
N VAL A 131 -26.48 -19.40 -2.38
CA VAL A 131 -27.20 -19.71 -1.15
C VAL A 131 -28.73 -19.62 -1.36
N TRP A 132 -29.20 -18.68 -2.19
CA TRP A 132 -30.61 -18.62 -2.61
C TRP A 132 -31.01 -19.87 -3.38
N CYS A 133 -30.20 -20.34 -4.33
CA CYS A 133 -30.44 -21.62 -5.02
C CYS A 133 -30.36 -22.83 -4.06
N GLY A 134 -29.67 -22.68 -2.93
CA GLY A 134 -29.57 -23.68 -1.87
C GLY A 134 -30.78 -23.77 -0.94
N GLY A 135 -31.75 -22.85 -1.08
CA GLY A 135 -33.02 -22.88 -0.32
C GLY A 135 -33.25 -21.69 0.62
N LEU A 136 -32.34 -20.71 0.67
CA LEU A 136 -32.56 -19.48 1.43
C LEU A 136 -33.74 -18.69 0.85
N GLY A 137 -34.59 -18.15 1.70
CA GLY A 137 -35.73 -17.34 1.27
C GLY A 137 -35.32 -16.08 0.52
N GLY A 138 -36.08 -15.65 -0.48
CA GLY A 138 -35.74 -14.48 -1.29
C GLY A 138 -35.59 -13.19 -0.48
N TRP A 139 -36.39 -13.01 0.58
CA TRP A 139 -36.29 -11.88 1.48
C TRP A 139 -35.03 -11.91 2.35
N GLU A 140 -34.67 -13.07 2.84
CA GLU A 140 -33.43 -13.31 3.60
C GLU A 140 -32.18 -13.06 2.76
N THR A 141 -32.21 -13.47 1.49
CA THR A 141 -31.16 -13.19 0.53
C THR A 141 -30.96 -11.69 0.32
N ILE A 142 -32.03 -10.91 0.19
CA ILE A 142 -31.96 -9.46 0.08
C ILE A 142 -31.38 -8.85 1.37
N ALA A 143 -31.83 -9.30 2.53
CA ALA A 143 -31.35 -8.86 3.83
C ALA A 143 -29.85 -9.16 3.99
N LEU A 144 -29.40 -10.33 3.57
CA LEU A 144 -27.98 -10.72 3.57
C LEU A 144 -27.13 -9.79 2.69
N ILE A 145 -27.56 -9.52 1.46
CA ILE A 145 -26.85 -8.59 0.55
C ILE A 145 -26.74 -7.19 1.18
N LEU A 146 -27.85 -6.68 1.74
CA LEU A 146 -27.87 -5.36 2.36
C LEU A 146 -26.98 -5.28 3.60
N LEU A 147 -26.97 -6.32 4.43
CA LEU A 147 -26.12 -6.37 5.63
C LEU A 147 -24.63 -6.46 5.26
N CYS A 148 -24.25 -7.32 4.33
CA CYS A 148 -22.88 -7.39 3.84
C CYS A 148 -22.42 -6.05 3.24
N GLN A 149 -23.27 -5.40 2.44
CA GLN A 149 -22.94 -4.09 1.88
C GLN A 149 -22.85 -3.00 2.95
N ALA A 150 -23.65 -3.07 4.01
CA ALA A 150 -23.58 -2.16 5.16
C ALA A 150 -22.24 -2.33 5.91
N ILE A 151 -21.75 -3.56 6.09
CA ILE A 151 -20.43 -3.84 6.69
C ILE A 151 -19.29 -3.23 5.84
N VAL A 152 -19.38 -3.32 4.53
CA VAL A 152 -18.41 -2.69 3.62
C VAL A 152 -18.42 -1.16 3.78
N ILE A 153 -19.59 -0.54 3.88
CA ILE A 153 -19.75 0.90 4.12
C ILE A 153 -19.19 1.31 5.49
N LEU A 154 -19.48 0.48 6.52
CA LEU A 154 -18.94 0.68 7.87
C LEU A 154 -17.40 0.71 7.83
N ASN A 155 -16.78 -0.27 7.16
CA ASN A 155 -15.33 -0.32 6.99
C ASN A 155 -14.78 0.90 6.23
N ALA A 156 -15.49 1.39 5.23
CA ALA A 156 -15.11 2.60 4.49
C ALA A 156 -15.13 3.86 5.39
N LEU A 157 -16.13 4.01 6.26
CA LEU A 157 -16.20 5.11 7.21
C LEU A 157 -15.16 5.00 8.31
N TRP A 158 -14.91 3.78 8.80
CA TRP A 158 -13.83 3.49 9.75
C TRP A 158 -12.46 3.85 9.18
N TYR A 159 -12.14 3.38 7.96
CA TYR A 159 -10.94 3.76 7.25
C TYR A 159 -10.78 5.28 7.14
N MET A 160 -11.86 5.98 6.75
CA MET A 160 -11.85 7.44 6.59
C MET A 160 -11.50 8.15 7.90
N LEU A 161 -12.08 7.72 9.01
CA LEU A 161 -11.79 8.25 10.35
C LEU A 161 -10.32 8.07 10.70
N VAL A 162 -9.85 6.82 10.65
CA VAL A 162 -8.47 6.48 11.02
C VAL A 162 -7.47 7.23 10.14
N ARG A 163 -7.68 7.24 8.83
CA ARG A 163 -6.78 7.95 7.92
C ARG A 163 -6.75 9.45 8.18
N THR A 164 -7.89 10.05 8.49
CA THR A 164 -7.97 11.48 8.81
C THR A 164 -7.18 11.79 10.08
N LEU A 165 -7.26 10.94 11.11
CA LEU A 165 -6.50 11.06 12.34
C LEU A 165 -5.00 10.81 12.14
N VAL A 166 -4.63 9.73 11.46
CA VAL A 166 -3.23 9.39 11.16
C VAL A 166 -2.55 10.48 10.33
N ASN A 167 -3.29 11.14 9.45
CA ASN A 167 -2.79 12.28 8.69
C ASN A 167 -2.42 13.49 9.58
N GLN A 168 -2.96 13.59 10.78
CA GLN A 168 -2.59 14.64 11.75
C GLN A 168 -1.37 14.22 12.57
N LYS A 169 -1.46 13.05 13.24
CA LYS A 169 -0.39 12.51 14.09
C LYS A 169 -0.25 11.01 13.85
N ILE A 170 0.97 10.55 13.67
CA ILE A 170 1.28 9.14 13.40
C ILE A 170 0.84 8.21 14.54
N TRP A 171 0.81 8.70 15.77
CA TRP A 171 0.38 7.94 16.95
C TRP A 171 -1.05 7.40 16.86
N TRP A 172 -1.89 7.96 15.99
CA TRP A 172 -3.24 7.46 15.77
C TRP A 172 -3.29 6.07 15.10
N TRP A 173 -2.14 5.53 14.66
CA TRP A 173 -2.07 4.10 14.31
C TRP A 173 -2.35 3.18 15.51
N ALA A 174 -2.18 3.66 16.74
CA ALA A 174 -2.57 2.92 17.94
C ALA A 174 -4.07 2.61 18.00
N LEU A 175 -4.91 3.44 17.36
CA LEU A 175 -6.37 3.25 17.37
C LEU A 175 -6.80 1.97 16.61
N PRO A 176 -6.46 1.77 15.32
CA PRO A 176 -6.82 0.52 14.64
C PRO A 176 -6.10 -0.69 15.25
N LEU A 177 -4.85 -0.55 15.73
CA LEU A 177 -4.16 -1.62 16.43
C LEU A 177 -4.87 -2.02 17.71
N ALA A 178 -5.37 -1.06 18.49
CA ALA A 178 -6.14 -1.35 19.70
C ALA A 178 -7.49 -2.03 19.37
N VAL A 179 -8.22 -1.54 18.37
CA VAL A 179 -9.53 -2.11 17.98
C VAL A 179 -9.38 -3.53 17.44
N TYR A 180 -8.51 -3.75 16.45
CA TYR A 180 -8.30 -5.08 15.88
C TYR A 180 -7.59 -6.02 16.87
N GLY A 181 -6.63 -5.47 17.63
CA GLY A 181 -5.93 -6.21 18.68
C GLY A 181 -6.85 -6.66 19.81
N ALA A 182 -7.80 -5.83 20.22
CA ALA A 182 -8.81 -6.21 21.18
C ALA A 182 -9.80 -7.24 20.62
N ALA A 183 -10.30 -7.04 19.40
CA ALA A 183 -11.24 -7.94 18.76
C ALA A 183 -10.69 -9.36 18.60
N ILE A 184 -9.42 -9.49 18.25
CA ILE A 184 -8.74 -10.79 18.06
C ILE A 184 -8.09 -11.27 19.35
N GLY A 185 -7.44 -10.38 20.08
CA GLY A 185 -6.61 -10.71 21.25
C GLY A 185 -7.40 -11.06 22.49
N ILE A 186 -8.55 -10.40 22.74
CA ILE A 186 -9.34 -10.70 23.96
C ILE A 186 -9.80 -12.15 23.99
N PRO A 187 -10.44 -12.71 22.93
CA PRO A 187 -10.80 -14.12 22.92
C PRO A 187 -9.58 -15.05 23.10
N MET A 188 -8.44 -14.72 22.49
CA MET A 188 -7.23 -15.52 22.62
C MET A 188 -6.63 -15.47 24.03
N LEU A 189 -6.70 -14.32 24.70
CA LEU A 189 -6.23 -14.17 26.08
C LEU A 189 -7.12 -14.93 27.07
N VAL A 190 -8.45 -14.90 26.85
CA VAL A 190 -9.42 -15.52 27.79
C VAL A 190 -9.45 -17.05 27.65
N TYR A 191 -9.44 -17.55 26.41
CA TYR A 191 -9.65 -18.99 26.13
C TYR A 191 -8.38 -19.71 25.64
N GLY A 192 -7.24 -19.03 25.51
CA GLY A 192 -6.05 -19.52 24.83
C GLY A 192 -6.13 -19.32 23.31
N VAL A 193 -4.97 -19.39 22.61
CA VAL A 193 -4.88 -19.02 21.21
C VAL A 193 -5.81 -19.84 20.32
N GLU A 194 -5.77 -21.16 20.45
CA GLU A 194 -6.55 -22.08 19.59
C GLU A 194 -8.05 -22.01 19.89
N LYS A 195 -8.42 -22.14 21.15
CA LYS A 195 -9.83 -22.08 21.59
C LYS A 195 -10.42 -20.68 21.42
N GLY A 196 -9.63 -19.63 21.61
CA GLY A 196 -10.07 -18.25 21.43
C GLY A 196 -10.40 -17.93 19.98
N PHE A 197 -9.61 -18.47 19.04
CA PHE A 197 -9.92 -18.34 17.61
C PHE A 197 -11.21 -19.07 17.24
N ILE A 198 -11.40 -20.31 17.73
CA ILE A 198 -12.63 -21.07 17.52
C ILE A 198 -13.85 -20.30 18.07
N LYS A 199 -13.75 -19.77 19.29
CA LYS A 199 -14.82 -18.97 19.90
C LYS A 199 -15.15 -17.69 19.12
N LEU A 200 -14.15 -17.04 18.54
CA LEU A 200 -14.36 -15.87 17.70
C LEU A 200 -15.14 -16.25 16.42
N VAL A 201 -14.77 -17.37 15.79
CA VAL A 201 -15.43 -17.88 14.59
C VAL A 201 -16.87 -18.29 14.93
N GLU A 202 -17.10 -19.04 16.00
CA GLU A 202 -18.44 -19.40 16.50
C GLU A 202 -19.31 -18.15 16.74
N PHE A 203 -18.77 -17.13 17.41
CA PHE A 203 -19.51 -15.90 17.66
C PHE A 203 -19.91 -15.18 16.37
N ILE A 204 -19.00 -15.08 15.40
CA ILE A 204 -19.31 -14.47 14.10
C ILE A 204 -20.34 -15.30 13.34
N PHE A 205 -20.27 -16.61 13.45
CA PHE A 205 -21.20 -17.55 12.81
C PHE A 205 -22.60 -17.43 13.39
N ASP A 206 -22.73 -17.44 14.72
CA ASP A 206 -24.02 -17.41 15.41
C ASP A 206 -24.74 -16.05 15.30
N TYR A 207 -23.97 -14.96 15.35
CA TYR A 207 -24.53 -13.61 15.41
C TYR A 207 -24.38 -12.80 14.12
N GLY A 208 -23.57 -13.27 13.15
CA GLY A 208 -23.26 -12.54 11.93
C GLY A 208 -24.50 -12.21 11.10
N PHE A 209 -25.41 -13.17 10.92
CA PHE A 209 -26.71 -12.98 10.23
C PHE A 209 -27.84 -12.83 11.24
N SER A 210 -27.77 -11.77 12.04
CA SER A 210 -28.83 -11.49 13.05
C SER A 210 -29.34 -10.05 12.95
N TRP A 211 -30.56 -9.82 13.35
CA TRP A 211 -31.14 -8.46 13.46
C TRP A 211 -30.34 -7.56 14.42
N ALA A 212 -29.77 -8.16 15.47
CA ALA A 212 -28.92 -7.44 16.42
C ALA A 212 -27.66 -6.93 15.72
N CYS A 213 -26.99 -7.74 14.92
CA CYS A 213 -25.84 -7.32 14.12
C CYS A 213 -26.22 -6.19 13.14
N ALA A 214 -27.34 -6.32 12.42
CA ALA A 214 -27.81 -5.30 11.51
C ALA A 214 -28.09 -3.96 12.22
N ALA A 215 -28.71 -3.99 13.40
CA ALA A 215 -28.95 -2.81 14.21
C ALA A 215 -27.64 -2.15 14.69
N VAL A 216 -26.68 -2.95 15.19
CA VAL A 216 -25.36 -2.45 15.62
C VAL A 216 -24.61 -1.83 14.45
N VAL A 217 -24.56 -2.47 13.29
CA VAL A 217 -23.92 -1.94 12.08
C VAL A 217 -24.54 -0.62 11.66
N ALA A 218 -25.88 -0.53 11.65
CA ALA A 218 -26.58 0.70 11.29
C ALA A 218 -26.26 1.86 12.26
N VAL A 219 -26.26 1.60 13.57
CA VAL A 219 -25.91 2.59 14.60
C VAL A 219 -24.46 3.04 14.44
N LEU A 220 -23.52 2.12 14.21
CA LEU A 220 -22.10 2.45 13.99
C LEU A 220 -21.89 3.26 12.72
N ILE A 221 -22.62 2.98 11.63
CA ILE A 221 -22.57 3.79 10.40
C ILE A 221 -23.02 5.23 10.72
N CYS A 222 -24.11 5.42 11.45
CA CYS A 222 -24.58 6.76 11.84
C CYS A 222 -23.56 7.49 12.71
N ILE A 223 -23.00 6.83 13.73
CA ILE A 223 -21.97 7.42 14.60
C ILE A 223 -20.75 7.81 13.79
N LEU A 224 -20.19 6.91 12.97
CA LEU A 224 -19.00 7.18 12.17
C LEU A 224 -19.26 8.26 11.12
N PHE A 225 -20.44 8.33 10.54
CA PHE A 225 -20.80 9.44 9.63
C PHE A 225 -20.74 10.78 10.34
N VAL A 226 -21.37 10.91 11.51
CA VAL A 226 -21.37 12.15 12.31
C VAL A 226 -19.95 12.53 12.74
N VAL A 227 -19.17 11.57 13.25
CA VAL A 227 -17.80 11.81 13.70
C VAL A 227 -16.90 12.24 12.54
N ASN A 228 -17.00 11.57 11.38
CA ASN A 228 -16.23 11.95 10.20
C ASN A 228 -16.62 13.35 9.68
N SER A 229 -17.90 13.67 9.68
CA SER A 229 -18.40 14.98 9.27
C SER A 229 -17.89 16.08 10.22
N TRP A 230 -17.99 15.86 11.52
CA TRP A 230 -17.49 16.80 12.53
C TRP A 230 -15.97 17.00 12.44
N LEU A 231 -15.20 15.90 12.33
CA LEU A 231 -13.75 15.92 12.26
C LEU A 231 -13.27 16.61 10.97
N SER A 232 -13.87 16.28 9.83
CA SER A 232 -13.49 16.88 8.54
C SER A 232 -13.78 18.39 8.48
N ARG A 233 -14.87 18.86 9.12
CA ARG A 233 -15.18 20.30 9.24
C ARG A 233 -14.12 21.02 10.08
N ARG A 234 -13.81 20.47 11.26
CA ARG A 234 -12.82 21.04 12.19
C ARG A 234 -11.43 21.15 11.56
N LEU A 235 -11.07 20.16 10.75
CA LEU A 235 -9.78 20.14 10.06
C LEU A 235 -9.71 21.10 8.88
N ALA A 236 -10.80 21.26 8.14
CA ALA A 236 -10.85 22.23 7.06
C ALA A 236 -10.57 23.67 7.58
N ASP A 237 -11.00 23.99 8.79
CA ASP A 237 -10.74 25.29 9.40
C ASP A 237 -9.29 25.42 9.91
N SER A 238 -8.73 24.36 10.50
CA SER A 238 -7.36 24.38 11.01
C SER A 238 -6.28 24.34 9.92
N GLU A 239 -6.54 23.71 8.77
CA GLU A 239 -5.60 23.70 7.65
C GLU A 239 -5.49 25.06 6.95
N VAL A 240 -6.55 25.86 6.96
CA VAL A 240 -6.52 27.25 6.46
C VAL A 240 -5.71 28.16 7.39
N ALA A 241 -5.80 27.92 8.70
CA ALA A 241 -5.06 28.70 9.71
C ALA A 241 -3.58 28.29 9.82
N ALA A 242 -3.23 27.05 9.49
CA ALA A 242 -1.87 26.50 9.69
C ALA A 242 -0.88 26.80 8.55
N GLU A 243 -1.28 27.48 7.48
CA GLU A 243 -0.36 27.86 6.40
C GLU A 243 0.62 28.98 6.79
N GLU A 244 0.47 29.59 7.97
CA GLU A 244 1.28 30.75 8.42
C GLU A 244 2.48 30.41 9.32
N GLU A 245 2.58 29.21 9.89
CA GLU A 245 3.72 28.87 10.77
C GLU A 245 4.66 27.80 10.16
N LYS A 246 5.57 28.23 9.31
CA LYS A 246 6.75 27.43 8.95
C LYS A 246 7.86 27.62 9.99
N THR A 247 7.78 26.88 11.09
CA THR A 247 8.89 26.80 12.05
C THR A 247 10.04 26.01 11.43
N PHE A 248 11.18 26.68 11.25
CA PHE A 248 12.44 26.02 10.86
C PHE A 248 12.92 25.17 12.03
N SER A 249 12.91 23.85 11.89
CA SER A 249 13.51 22.95 12.87
C SER A 249 15.04 22.96 12.75
N PRO A 250 15.77 22.91 13.90
CA PRO A 250 17.24 22.94 13.90
C PRO A 250 17.83 21.79 13.06
N THR A 251 19.00 22.06 12.44
CA THR A 251 19.70 21.10 11.61
C THR A 251 20.37 20.04 12.46
N THR A 252 19.86 18.81 12.44
CA THR A 252 20.54 17.65 13.05
C THR A 252 21.76 17.30 12.22
N ARG A 253 22.95 17.27 12.83
CA ARG A 253 24.18 16.80 12.17
C ARG A 253 24.41 15.33 12.52
N PHE A 254 24.74 14.53 11.51
CA PHE A 254 25.12 13.11 11.68
C PHE A 254 26.63 13.00 11.46
N SER A 255 27.40 13.34 12.50
CA SER A 255 28.87 13.36 12.44
C SER A 255 29.50 12.05 11.99
N PHE A 256 28.87 10.91 12.32
CA PHE A 256 29.31 9.60 11.87
C PHE A 256 29.27 9.43 10.34
N LEU A 257 28.34 10.06 9.65
CA LEU A 257 28.21 9.95 8.19
C LEU A 257 29.20 10.88 7.45
N GLU A 258 29.66 11.95 8.10
CA GLU A 258 30.58 12.93 7.51
C GLU A 258 31.93 12.30 7.11
N GLN A 259 32.35 11.21 7.78
CA GLN A 259 33.60 10.48 7.46
C GLN A 259 33.59 9.78 6.08
N PHE A 260 32.42 9.59 5.49
CA PHE A 260 32.29 8.98 4.15
C PHE A 260 32.30 10.03 3.00
N GLY A 261 32.68 11.28 3.27
CA GLY A 261 32.76 12.34 2.26
C GLY A 261 31.41 12.64 1.59
N MET A 262 31.44 12.90 0.27
CA MET A 262 30.22 13.25 -0.50
C MET A 262 29.11 12.21 -0.40
N ILE A 263 29.44 10.92 -0.39
CA ILE A 263 28.45 9.84 -0.24
C ILE A 263 27.78 9.93 1.12
N GLY A 264 28.55 10.20 2.18
CA GLY A 264 28.02 10.37 3.54
C GLY A 264 27.11 11.60 3.67
N GLU A 265 27.44 12.70 2.98
CA GLU A 265 26.57 13.88 2.92
C GLU A 265 25.21 13.55 2.27
N TYR A 266 25.21 12.88 1.10
CA TYR A 266 23.96 12.46 0.44
C TYR A 266 23.20 11.42 1.26
N LEU A 267 23.87 10.49 1.94
CA LEU A 267 23.23 9.56 2.85
C LEU A 267 22.56 10.29 4.03
N SER A 268 23.26 11.29 4.60
CA SER A 268 22.69 12.16 5.63
C SER A 268 21.46 12.94 5.12
N LEU A 269 21.50 13.42 3.87
CA LEU A 269 20.35 14.08 3.25
C LEU A 269 19.18 13.13 3.04
N GLU A 270 19.40 11.87 2.65
CA GLU A 270 18.36 10.86 2.51
C GLU A 270 17.67 10.58 3.84
N VAL A 271 18.45 10.36 4.92
CA VAL A 271 17.92 10.18 6.28
C VAL A 271 17.16 11.42 6.75
N LYS A 272 17.69 12.63 6.55
CA LYS A 272 17.02 13.89 6.89
C LYS A 272 15.73 14.07 6.08
N SER A 273 15.75 13.71 4.81
CA SER A 273 14.56 13.74 3.95
C SER A 273 13.47 12.80 4.46
N ALA A 274 13.85 11.58 4.83
CA ALA A 274 12.93 10.61 5.45
C ALA A 274 12.33 11.12 6.78
N MET A 275 13.11 11.83 7.58
CA MET A 275 12.64 12.35 8.88
C MET A 275 11.78 13.61 8.76
N ARG A 276 12.10 14.52 7.83
CA ARG A 276 11.50 15.86 7.73
C ARG A 276 10.35 15.92 6.75
N ASN A 277 10.46 15.27 5.61
CA ASN A 277 9.47 15.34 4.55
C ASN A 277 8.30 14.38 4.82
N LYS A 278 7.11 14.93 4.94
CA LYS A 278 5.89 14.20 5.29
C LYS A 278 5.58 13.08 4.29
N ALA A 279 5.77 13.36 3.00
CA ALA A 279 5.52 12.42 1.91
C ALA A 279 6.49 11.23 1.93
N ILE A 280 7.79 11.50 2.04
CA ILE A 280 8.84 10.47 2.03
C ILE A 280 8.74 9.62 3.29
N ARG A 281 8.60 10.27 4.46
CA ARG A 281 8.43 9.59 5.74
C ARG A 281 7.24 8.62 5.73
N GLN A 282 6.10 9.05 5.20
CA GLN A 282 4.91 8.20 5.11
C GLN A 282 5.17 6.95 4.24
N ARG A 283 5.82 7.10 3.09
CA ARG A 283 6.19 5.98 2.22
C ARG A 283 7.15 5.00 2.90
N TYR A 284 8.18 5.53 3.55
CA TYR A 284 9.18 4.69 4.22
C TYR A 284 8.56 3.94 5.39
N ILE A 285 7.73 4.60 6.21
CA ILE A 285 7.01 3.93 7.31
C ILE A 285 6.06 2.86 6.78
N GLN A 286 5.30 3.13 5.72
CA GLN A 286 4.43 2.13 5.11
C GLN A 286 5.21 0.93 4.58
N GLY A 287 6.30 1.19 3.86
CA GLY A 287 7.19 0.13 3.36
C GLY A 287 7.81 -0.71 4.48
N LEU A 288 8.34 -0.06 5.53
CA LEU A 288 8.90 -0.73 6.71
C LEU A 288 7.83 -1.55 7.44
N LEU A 289 6.64 -1.01 7.61
CA LEU A 289 5.53 -1.71 8.26
C LEU A 289 5.15 -2.98 7.49
N VAL A 290 5.05 -2.90 6.15
CA VAL A 290 4.72 -4.06 5.32
C VAL A 290 5.80 -5.13 5.40
N ILE A 291 7.08 -4.79 5.23
CA ILE A 291 8.15 -5.79 5.34
C ILE A 291 8.25 -6.40 6.74
N THR A 292 8.00 -5.60 7.77
CA THR A 292 7.96 -6.09 9.16
C THR A 292 6.80 -7.07 9.35
N MET A 293 5.59 -6.72 8.90
CA MET A 293 4.43 -7.62 8.99
C MET A 293 4.64 -8.91 8.20
N LEU A 294 5.15 -8.82 6.96
CA LEU A 294 5.44 -9.99 6.14
C LEU A 294 6.50 -10.89 6.79
N SER A 295 7.56 -10.30 7.31
CA SER A 295 8.64 -11.04 7.98
C SER A 295 8.15 -11.72 9.27
N LEU A 296 7.33 -11.05 10.09
CA LEU A 296 6.74 -11.63 11.29
C LEU A 296 5.74 -12.74 10.94
N LEU A 297 4.91 -12.54 9.92
CA LEU A 297 3.97 -13.54 9.47
C LEU A 297 4.71 -14.81 9.00
N LEU A 298 5.77 -14.65 8.23
CA LEU A 298 6.58 -15.76 7.76
C LEU A 298 7.37 -16.45 8.90
N ALA A 299 7.79 -15.65 9.91
CA ALA A 299 8.54 -16.16 11.06
C ALA A 299 7.70 -17.00 12.03
N PHE A 300 6.43 -16.58 12.27
CA PHE A 300 5.62 -17.13 13.34
C PHE A 300 4.40 -17.94 12.89
N THR A 301 4.11 -18.03 11.57
CA THR A 301 2.98 -18.80 11.06
C THR A 301 3.41 -19.90 10.10
N ASP A 302 2.70 -21.03 10.13
CA ASP A 302 2.86 -22.14 9.20
C ASP A 302 1.92 -22.08 8.00
N THR A 303 1.34 -20.91 7.75
CA THR A 303 0.29 -20.72 6.72
C THR A 303 0.82 -21.01 5.30
N TYR A 304 2.12 -20.87 5.07
CA TYR A 304 2.75 -21.04 3.76
C TYR A 304 3.72 -22.23 3.78
N THR A 305 3.21 -23.41 3.42
CA THR A 305 3.99 -24.67 3.43
C THR A 305 4.49 -25.09 2.04
N GLY A 306 3.93 -24.54 0.97
CA GLY A 306 4.35 -24.88 -0.40
C GLY A 306 5.65 -24.20 -0.81
N ALA A 307 6.54 -24.91 -1.50
CA ALA A 307 7.84 -24.39 -1.95
C ALA A 307 7.71 -23.05 -2.72
N PHE A 308 6.73 -22.93 -3.62
CA PHE A 308 6.47 -21.70 -4.36
C PHE A 308 6.07 -20.55 -3.43
N ALA A 309 5.14 -20.80 -2.49
CA ALA A 309 4.64 -19.76 -1.58
C ALA A 309 5.73 -19.27 -0.63
N VAL A 310 6.51 -20.16 -0.03
CA VAL A 310 7.64 -19.82 0.84
C VAL A 310 8.67 -18.96 0.11
N ASN A 311 9.06 -19.34 -1.10
CA ASN A 311 10.04 -18.61 -1.89
C ASN A 311 9.54 -17.19 -2.29
N ILE A 312 8.28 -17.07 -2.71
CA ILE A 312 7.70 -15.75 -3.10
C ILE A 312 7.60 -14.81 -1.92
N TRP A 313 7.13 -15.30 -0.78
CA TRP A 313 7.00 -14.48 0.43
C TRP A 313 8.35 -14.09 1.02
N CYS A 314 9.34 -14.99 0.98
CA CYS A 314 10.70 -14.69 1.39
C CYS A 314 11.31 -13.58 0.50
N LEU A 315 11.16 -13.67 -0.82
CA LEU A 315 11.57 -12.59 -1.73
C LEU A 315 10.88 -11.26 -1.39
N TYR A 316 9.57 -11.28 -1.12
CA TYR A 316 8.81 -10.05 -0.85
C TYR A 316 9.26 -9.35 0.43
N CYS A 317 9.69 -10.08 1.46
CA CYS A 317 10.28 -9.49 2.66
C CYS A 317 11.49 -8.60 2.34
N PHE A 318 12.28 -8.94 1.32
CA PHE A 318 13.46 -8.14 0.94
C PHE A 318 13.16 -7.11 -0.15
N VAL A 319 12.39 -7.46 -1.17
CA VAL A 319 12.20 -6.63 -2.37
C VAL A 319 11.17 -5.51 -2.15
N PHE A 320 10.14 -5.72 -1.34
CA PHE A 320 8.97 -4.84 -1.28
C PHE A 320 9.30 -3.39 -0.92
N PHE A 321 10.17 -3.16 0.08
CA PHE A 321 10.57 -1.81 0.47
C PHE A 321 11.25 -1.06 -0.68
N GLY A 322 12.18 -1.73 -1.37
CA GLY A 322 12.86 -1.18 -2.55
C GLY A 322 11.90 -0.94 -3.69
N ALA A 323 11.05 -1.90 -4.02
CA ALA A 323 10.09 -1.79 -5.11
C ALA A 323 9.16 -0.57 -4.96
N VAL A 324 8.59 -0.37 -3.77
CA VAL A 324 7.67 0.77 -3.52
C VAL A 324 8.38 2.13 -3.59
N ASN A 325 9.63 2.22 -3.14
CA ASN A 325 10.32 3.49 -3.01
C ASN A 325 11.21 3.84 -4.22
N LEU A 326 11.89 2.86 -4.82
CA LEU A 326 12.78 3.07 -5.96
C LEU A 326 12.05 3.32 -7.28
N VAL A 327 10.77 3.03 -7.36
CA VAL A 327 9.93 3.38 -8.52
C VAL A 327 9.99 4.88 -8.85
N LYS A 328 10.01 5.73 -7.82
CA LYS A 328 10.16 7.19 -7.95
C LYS A 328 11.46 7.65 -7.31
N ILE A 329 12.55 6.99 -7.66
CA ILE A 329 13.87 7.18 -7.04
C ILE A 329 14.35 8.63 -7.10
N MET A 330 14.06 9.36 -8.18
CA MET A 330 14.45 10.77 -8.39
C MET A 330 13.30 11.76 -8.11
N GLY A 331 12.14 11.26 -7.66
CA GLY A 331 10.96 12.10 -7.41
C GLY A 331 11.17 13.19 -6.35
N PRO A 332 11.76 12.89 -5.18
CA PRO A 332 12.09 13.90 -4.17
C PRO A 332 13.06 14.97 -4.70
N GLU A 333 14.08 14.56 -5.42
CA GLU A 333 15.11 15.40 -6.00
C GLU A 333 14.60 16.25 -7.16
N GLY A 334 13.52 15.84 -7.80
CA GLY A 334 12.85 16.60 -8.86
C GLY A 334 12.55 18.05 -8.47
N ASN A 335 12.38 18.35 -7.16
CA ASN A 335 12.14 19.70 -6.66
C ASN A 335 13.36 20.63 -6.73
N TYR A 336 14.58 20.08 -6.78
CA TYR A 336 15.84 20.82 -6.85
C TYR A 336 16.83 20.21 -7.86
N ILE A 337 16.30 19.54 -8.87
CA ILE A 337 17.07 18.78 -9.87
C ILE A 337 18.03 19.68 -10.66
N ASP A 338 17.65 20.93 -10.90
CA ASP A 338 18.47 21.92 -11.62
C ASP A 338 19.82 22.10 -10.93
N PHE A 339 19.82 22.23 -9.60
CA PHE A 339 21.03 22.36 -8.80
C PHE A 339 21.90 21.09 -8.87
N LEU A 340 21.30 19.90 -8.88
CA LEU A 340 22.05 18.65 -8.97
C LEU A 340 22.73 18.47 -10.33
N PHE A 341 22.08 18.88 -11.42
CA PHE A 341 22.65 18.79 -12.77
C PHE A 341 23.75 19.80 -13.05
N THR A 342 23.86 20.88 -12.27
CA THR A 342 24.95 21.87 -12.43
C THR A 342 26.28 21.39 -11.85
N ARG A 343 26.27 20.45 -10.89
CA ARG A 343 27.44 19.90 -10.25
C ARG A 343 27.90 18.62 -10.94
N ARG A 344 29.18 18.53 -11.27
CA ARG A 344 29.76 17.31 -11.87
C ARG A 344 29.69 16.14 -10.90
N GLU A 345 29.24 15.00 -11.39
CA GLU A 345 29.11 13.70 -10.68
C GLU A 345 28.28 13.67 -9.39
N SER A 346 27.69 14.81 -8.97
CA SER A 346 26.85 14.84 -7.77
C SER A 346 25.70 13.83 -7.81
N ILE A 347 25.11 13.59 -8.98
CA ILE A 347 24.05 12.60 -9.18
C ILE A 347 24.57 11.17 -9.05
N LEU A 348 25.82 10.91 -9.45
CA LEU A 348 26.39 9.57 -9.28
C LEU A 348 26.57 9.25 -7.79
N ASP A 349 27.07 10.21 -7.00
CA ASP A 349 27.23 10.02 -5.56
C ASP A 349 25.89 9.96 -4.82
N LEU A 350 24.88 10.70 -5.30
CA LEU A 350 23.50 10.56 -4.82
C LEU A 350 22.94 9.15 -5.09
N LEU A 351 23.11 8.61 -6.30
CA LEU A 351 22.66 7.25 -6.63
C LEU A 351 23.37 6.19 -5.79
N ARG A 352 24.67 6.36 -5.52
CA ARG A 352 25.45 5.49 -4.62
C ARG A 352 24.93 5.56 -3.18
N ALA A 353 24.68 6.77 -2.67
CA ALA A 353 24.15 6.97 -1.34
C ALA A 353 22.77 6.32 -1.18
N LYS A 354 21.88 6.50 -2.17
CA LYS A 354 20.57 5.81 -2.19
C LYS A 354 20.73 4.28 -2.19
N TYR A 355 21.62 3.75 -3.02
CA TYR A 355 21.87 2.31 -3.06
C TYR A 355 22.29 1.77 -1.68
N TYR A 356 23.25 2.40 -1.03
CA TYR A 356 23.68 2.00 0.31
C TYR A 356 22.58 2.13 1.35
N PHE A 357 21.79 3.21 1.29
CA PHE A 357 20.64 3.38 2.19
C PHE A 357 19.65 2.23 2.06
N PHE A 358 19.27 1.86 0.84
CA PHE A 358 18.33 0.76 0.62
C PHE A 358 18.91 -0.60 1.02
N CYS A 359 20.22 -0.83 0.84
CA CYS A 359 20.89 -2.03 1.33
C CYS A 359 20.89 -2.13 2.86
N ILE A 360 21.10 -1.01 3.58
CA ILE A 360 21.05 -0.99 5.05
C ILE A 360 19.66 -1.37 5.57
N VAL A 361 18.60 -0.93 4.91
CA VAL A 361 17.23 -1.26 5.33
C VAL A 361 16.95 -2.77 5.28
N LEU A 362 17.63 -3.53 4.41
CA LEU A 362 17.46 -4.98 4.31
C LEU A 362 17.97 -5.76 5.54
N VAL A 363 18.72 -5.13 6.42
CA VAL A 363 19.11 -5.72 7.71
C VAL A 363 17.89 -5.99 8.58
N LEU A 364 16.83 -5.19 8.46
CA LEU A 364 15.60 -5.38 9.25
C LEU A 364 14.91 -6.72 8.95
N PRO A 365 14.50 -7.05 7.71
CA PRO A 365 13.91 -8.36 7.43
C PRO A 365 14.87 -9.51 7.69
N LEU A 366 16.18 -9.33 7.50
CA LEU A 366 17.18 -10.34 7.83
C LEU A 366 17.15 -10.69 9.32
N LEU A 367 17.11 -9.69 10.21
CA LEU A 367 17.02 -9.89 11.66
C LEU A 367 15.70 -10.55 12.06
N LEU A 368 14.60 -10.14 11.46
CA LEU A 368 13.26 -10.68 11.76
C LEU A 368 13.08 -12.13 11.29
N LEU A 369 13.87 -12.59 10.32
CA LEU A 369 13.85 -13.97 9.83
C LEU A 369 14.85 -14.90 10.55
N ILE A 370 15.54 -14.45 11.62
CA ILE A 370 16.42 -15.30 12.43
C ILE A 370 15.63 -16.43 13.13
N PRO A 371 14.45 -16.20 13.76
CA PRO A 371 13.72 -17.26 14.46
C PRO A 371 13.42 -18.49 13.60
N PRO A 372 12.89 -18.37 12.37
CA PRO A 372 12.66 -19.52 11.50
C PRO A 372 13.94 -20.21 10.99
N ILE A 373 15.10 -19.52 10.97
CA ILE A 373 16.39 -20.16 10.72
C ILE A 373 16.79 -21.04 11.90
N VAL A 374 16.71 -20.50 13.12
CA VAL A 374 17.09 -21.23 14.36
C VAL A 374 16.17 -22.43 14.59
N SER A 375 14.88 -22.33 14.27
CA SER A 375 13.95 -23.47 14.36
C SER A 375 14.11 -24.50 13.25
N GLY A 376 15.05 -24.31 12.30
CA GLY A 376 15.27 -25.22 11.17
C GLY A 376 14.18 -25.20 10.10
N ARG A 377 13.24 -24.26 10.18
CA ARG A 377 12.11 -24.14 9.26
C ARG A 377 12.53 -23.61 7.89
N PHE A 378 13.46 -22.65 7.87
CA PHE A 378 14.02 -22.08 6.65
C PHE A 378 15.54 -22.29 6.58
N SER A 379 16.01 -22.60 5.37
CA SER A 379 17.45 -22.66 5.10
C SER A 379 18.06 -21.26 5.15
N ILE A 380 19.16 -21.10 5.85
CA ILE A 380 19.95 -19.87 5.83
C ILE A 380 20.40 -19.52 4.40
N LEU A 381 20.68 -20.53 3.57
CA LEU A 381 21.06 -20.33 2.18
C LEU A 381 19.95 -19.69 1.37
N MET A 382 18.67 -20.06 1.59
CA MET A 382 17.52 -19.44 0.94
C MET A 382 17.42 -17.96 1.29
N ILE A 383 17.52 -17.61 2.56
CA ILE A 383 17.41 -16.21 3.02
C ILE A 383 18.56 -15.36 2.47
N LEU A 384 19.79 -15.87 2.51
CA LEU A 384 20.95 -15.19 1.93
C LEU A 384 20.85 -15.07 0.41
N ALA A 385 20.31 -16.08 -0.27
CA ALA A 385 20.08 -16.01 -1.71
C ALA A 385 19.15 -14.87 -2.08
N TYR A 386 18.03 -14.71 -1.39
CA TYR A 386 17.10 -13.61 -1.65
C TYR A 386 17.65 -12.24 -1.22
N LEU A 387 18.44 -12.18 -0.16
CA LEU A 387 19.14 -10.94 0.22
C LEU A 387 20.08 -10.48 -0.90
N PHE A 388 20.97 -11.35 -1.38
CA PHE A 388 21.94 -10.97 -2.42
C PHE A 388 21.32 -10.75 -3.80
N ILE A 389 20.31 -11.52 -4.17
CA ILE A 389 19.53 -11.27 -5.39
C ILE A 389 18.84 -9.91 -5.32
N THR A 390 18.32 -9.54 -4.16
CA THR A 390 17.69 -8.22 -3.98
C THR A 390 18.68 -7.08 -4.13
N THR A 391 19.83 -7.14 -3.44
CA THR A 391 20.86 -6.09 -3.49
C THR A 391 21.52 -5.97 -4.86
N GLY A 392 21.74 -7.10 -5.55
CA GLY A 392 22.40 -7.13 -6.85
C GLY A 392 21.42 -6.95 -8.01
N VAL A 393 20.53 -7.91 -8.20
CA VAL A 393 19.69 -8.00 -9.40
C VAL A 393 18.47 -7.09 -9.30
N ALA A 394 17.69 -7.20 -8.21
CA ALA A 394 16.45 -6.45 -8.08
C ALA A 394 16.71 -4.94 -8.01
N TYR A 395 17.66 -4.51 -7.19
CA TYR A 395 18.02 -3.10 -7.12
C TYR A 395 18.69 -2.61 -8.41
N GLY A 396 19.53 -3.42 -9.05
CA GLY A 396 20.10 -3.08 -10.35
C GLY A 396 19.06 -2.80 -11.42
N LEU A 397 17.94 -3.53 -11.41
CA LEU A 397 16.80 -3.31 -12.30
C LEU A 397 15.96 -2.09 -11.88
N LEU A 398 15.64 -1.96 -10.60
CA LEU A 398 14.83 -0.84 -10.10
C LEU A 398 15.52 0.52 -10.29
N PHE A 399 16.84 0.58 -10.11
CA PHE A 399 17.62 1.80 -10.35
C PHE A 399 17.61 2.24 -11.82
N GLN A 400 17.31 1.36 -12.79
CA GLN A 400 17.12 1.77 -14.19
C GLN A 400 15.98 2.80 -14.34
N LEU A 401 15.02 2.80 -13.42
CA LEU A 401 13.92 3.77 -13.43
C LEU A 401 14.39 5.21 -13.22
N ALA A 402 15.55 5.43 -12.57
CA ALA A 402 16.15 6.76 -12.42
C ALA A 402 16.36 7.48 -13.78
N VAL A 403 16.66 6.73 -14.83
CA VAL A 403 16.88 7.28 -16.18
C VAL A 403 15.60 7.88 -16.77
N TYR A 404 14.44 7.36 -16.37
CA TYR A 404 13.13 7.66 -16.96
C TYR A 404 12.19 8.44 -16.05
N ASN A 405 12.58 8.67 -14.78
CA ASN A 405 11.77 9.46 -13.87
C ASN A 405 11.65 10.92 -14.34
N LYS A 406 10.41 11.44 -14.39
CA LYS A 406 10.09 12.80 -14.84
C LYS A 406 9.12 13.51 -13.89
N GLN A 407 8.60 12.83 -12.86
CA GLN A 407 7.63 13.41 -11.95
C GLN A 407 8.27 13.78 -10.62
N SER A 408 8.10 15.03 -10.22
CA SER A 408 8.48 15.51 -8.90
C SER A 408 7.53 14.96 -7.82
N LEU A 409 8.08 14.66 -6.65
CA LEU A 409 7.29 14.28 -5.49
C LEU A 409 7.14 15.51 -4.59
N PRO A 410 5.91 16.01 -4.34
CA PRO A 410 5.72 17.15 -3.45
C PRO A 410 6.14 16.78 -2.03
N LEU A 411 7.13 17.50 -1.46
CA LEU A 411 7.79 17.12 -0.21
C LEU A 411 6.89 17.31 1.02
N ASN A 412 6.10 18.40 1.05
CA ASN A 412 5.29 18.78 2.21
C ASN A 412 3.79 18.45 2.06
N GLN A 413 3.37 17.95 0.91
CA GLN A 413 2.01 17.51 0.72
C GLN A 413 1.85 16.06 1.19
N LYS A 414 0.69 15.75 1.77
CA LYS A 414 0.31 14.36 2.05
C LYS A 414 0.23 13.63 0.72
N ILE A 415 0.82 12.43 0.64
CA ILE A 415 0.73 11.62 -0.57
C ILE A 415 -0.73 11.23 -0.76
N THR A 416 -1.38 11.92 -1.66
CA THR A 416 -2.71 11.58 -2.18
C THR A 416 -2.55 10.72 -3.44
N SER A 417 -1.61 9.81 -3.43
CA SER A 417 -1.29 9.10 -4.65
C SER A 417 -2.34 8.03 -4.95
N LYS A 418 -3.11 8.27 -5.96
CA LYS A 418 -3.37 7.22 -6.95
C LYS A 418 -2.00 6.84 -7.48
N GLY A 419 -1.61 5.56 -7.34
CA GLY A 419 -0.32 5.07 -7.81
C GLY A 419 -0.13 5.47 -9.28
N ASN A 420 0.76 6.41 -9.52
CA ASN A 420 1.02 6.88 -10.86
C ASN A 420 2.13 6.04 -11.45
N PHE A 421 1.79 5.15 -12.37
CA PHE A 421 2.76 4.55 -13.27
C PHE A 421 3.25 5.64 -14.23
N GLU A 422 4.51 6.04 -14.12
CA GLU A 422 5.09 7.06 -14.98
C GLU A 422 5.41 6.51 -16.38
N ASN A 423 5.76 5.21 -16.45
CA ASN A 423 6.23 4.56 -17.67
C ASN A 423 5.79 3.11 -17.77
N LYS A 424 5.65 2.60 -19.02
CA LYS A 424 5.43 1.18 -19.32
C LYS A 424 6.56 0.30 -18.75
N LEU A 425 7.80 0.80 -18.83
CA LEU A 425 8.99 0.12 -18.29
C LEU A 425 8.89 -0.13 -16.80
N GLN A 426 8.23 0.73 -16.03
CA GLN A 426 8.03 0.56 -14.60
C GLN A 426 7.31 -0.75 -14.32
N LEU A 427 6.17 -1.00 -14.96
CA LEU A 427 5.37 -2.20 -14.75
C LEU A 427 6.14 -3.47 -15.16
N ILE A 428 6.88 -3.43 -16.26
CA ILE A 428 7.70 -4.55 -16.71
C ILE A 428 8.81 -4.83 -15.69
N ILE A 429 9.52 -3.80 -15.24
CA ILE A 429 10.59 -3.96 -14.24
C ILE A 429 10.04 -4.48 -12.92
N GLU A 430 8.89 -3.99 -12.45
CA GLU A 430 8.25 -4.50 -11.24
C GLU A 430 7.88 -5.99 -11.38
N LEU A 431 7.24 -6.38 -12.48
CA LEU A 431 6.92 -7.78 -12.75
C LEU A 431 8.17 -8.66 -12.75
N VAL A 432 9.23 -8.23 -13.46
CA VAL A 432 10.50 -8.96 -13.50
C VAL A 432 11.11 -9.10 -12.11
N VAL A 433 11.15 -8.02 -11.34
CA VAL A 433 11.74 -8.01 -9.99
C VAL A 433 10.99 -8.89 -8.99
N PHE A 434 9.65 -8.97 -9.10
CA PHE A 434 8.84 -9.78 -8.18
C PHE A 434 8.76 -11.26 -8.57
N PHE A 435 8.77 -11.58 -9.83
CA PHE A 435 8.53 -12.98 -10.27
C PHE A 435 9.78 -13.71 -10.74
N VAL A 436 10.67 -13.06 -11.50
CA VAL A 436 11.83 -13.76 -12.10
C VAL A 436 12.74 -14.38 -11.05
N PRO A 437 13.11 -13.75 -9.91
CA PRO A 437 13.95 -14.38 -8.92
C PRO A 437 13.33 -15.65 -8.31
N VAL A 438 12.00 -15.68 -8.15
CA VAL A 438 11.29 -16.86 -7.63
C VAL A 438 11.33 -18.01 -8.63
N PHE A 439 11.05 -17.73 -9.91
CA PHE A 439 11.12 -18.74 -10.95
C PHE A 439 12.54 -19.28 -11.15
N LEU A 440 13.56 -18.42 -11.05
CA LEU A 440 14.97 -18.84 -11.08
C LEU A 440 15.31 -19.72 -9.87
N ALA A 441 14.85 -19.35 -8.67
CA ALA A 441 15.07 -20.18 -7.48
C ALA A 441 14.46 -21.57 -7.68
N LEU A 442 13.19 -21.64 -8.07
CA LEU A 442 12.50 -22.92 -8.31
C LEU A 442 13.16 -23.74 -9.42
N ALA A 443 13.60 -23.10 -10.50
CA ALA A 443 14.31 -23.79 -11.57
C ALA A 443 15.65 -24.35 -11.11
N PHE A 444 16.46 -23.55 -10.40
CA PHE A 444 17.77 -24.01 -9.94
C PHE A 444 17.66 -25.06 -8.83
N THR A 445 16.70 -24.92 -7.91
CA THR A 445 16.47 -25.95 -6.89
C THR A 445 15.93 -27.25 -7.48
N ALA A 446 15.06 -27.16 -8.49
CA ALA A 446 14.55 -28.36 -9.20
C ALA A 446 15.62 -29.09 -10.01
N LEU A 447 16.57 -28.35 -10.64
CA LEU A 447 17.61 -28.96 -11.48
C LEU A 447 18.83 -29.47 -10.69
N PHE A 448 19.25 -28.75 -9.65
CA PHE A 448 20.51 -28.99 -8.95
C PHE A 448 20.32 -29.35 -7.47
N GLY A 449 19.08 -29.39 -6.98
CA GLY A 449 18.76 -29.55 -5.56
C GLY A 449 18.84 -28.24 -4.78
N ASP A 450 18.23 -28.20 -3.62
CA ASP A 450 18.00 -26.95 -2.83
C ASP A 450 19.31 -26.25 -2.48
N THR A 451 20.29 -26.97 -1.98
CA THR A 451 21.57 -26.40 -1.54
C THR A 451 22.33 -25.75 -2.69
N ILE A 452 22.51 -26.46 -3.80
CA ILE A 452 23.27 -25.95 -4.95
C ILE A 452 22.50 -24.85 -5.65
N GLY A 453 21.16 -24.96 -5.76
CA GLY A 453 20.31 -23.93 -6.36
C GLY A 453 20.42 -22.59 -5.66
N TYR A 454 20.33 -22.57 -4.33
CA TYR A 454 20.50 -21.32 -3.56
C TYR A 454 21.94 -20.79 -3.60
N ILE A 455 22.97 -21.65 -3.63
CA ILE A 455 24.37 -21.22 -3.79
C ILE A 455 24.57 -20.51 -5.14
N ILE A 456 24.01 -21.04 -6.23
CA ILE A 456 24.08 -20.40 -7.56
C ILE A 456 23.44 -19.00 -7.49
N MET A 457 22.28 -18.86 -6.85
CA MET A 457 21.63 -17.57 -6.67
C MET A 457 22.48 -16.59 -5.84
N ILE A 458 23.11 -17.07 -4.76
CA ILE A 458 24.03 -16.26 -3.96
C ILE A 458 25.19 -15.75 -4.82
N VAL A 459 25.81 -16.62 -5.61
CA VAL A 459 26.92 -16.23 -6.48
C VAL A 459 26.49 -15.16 -7.49
N ILE A 460 25.36 -15.36 -8.17
CA ILE A 460 24.80 -14.36 -9.10
C ILE A 460 24.53 -13.03 -8.36
N GLY A 461 23.89 -13.08 -7.21
CA GLY A 461 23.60 -11.90 -6.40
C GLY A 461 24.84 -11.17 -5.93
N VAL A 462 25.85 -11.88 -5.42
CA VAL A 462 27.14 -11.30 -4.97
C VAL A 462 27.88 -10.67 -6.14
N VAL A 463 27.98 -11.32 -7.29
CA VAL A 463 28.63 -10.77 -8.49
C VAL A 463 27.94 -9.48 -8.93
N MET A 464 26.62 -9.46 -9.00
CA MET A 464 25.86 -8.28 -9.37
C MET A 464 25.96 -7.15 -8.31
N THR A 465 26.00 -7.52 -7.03
CA THR A 465 26.24 -6.56 -5.93
C THR A 465 27.66 -5.97 -6.01
N ALA A 466 28.69 -6.80 -6.25
CA ALA A 466 30.05 -6.31 -6.44
C ALA A 466 30.18 -5.43 -7.69
N ALA A 467 29.41 -5.69 -8.73
CA ALA A 467 29.37 -4.92 -9.96
C ALA A 467 28.58 -3.57 -9.82
N HIS A 468 28.03 -3.23 -8.62
CA HIS A 468 27.21 -2.02 -8.46
C HIS A 468 27.88 -0.71 -8.92
N PRO A 469 29.21 -0.48 -8.80
CA PRO A 469 29.78 0.75 -9.28
C PRO A 469 29.69 0.90 -10.80
N TYR A 470 29.79 -0.22 -11.53
CA TYR A 470 29.73 -0.23 -13.00
C TYR A 470 28.32 0.03 -13.51
N TRP A 471 27.30 -0.66 -12.98
CA TRP A 471 25.94 -0.45 -13.46
C TRP A 471 25.35 0.88 -12.96
N LEU A 472 25.70 1.39 -11.77
CA LEU A 472 25.35 2.74 -11.34
C LEU A 472 25.95 3.81 -12.25
N ARG A 473 27.21 3.66 -12.66
CA ARG A 473 27.84 4.57 -13.61
C ARG A 473 27.19 4.53 -14.99
N ASN A 474 26.77 3.37 -15.45
CA ASN A 474 26.00 3.22 -16.69
C ASN A 474 24.64 3.98 -16.61
N ILE A 475 23.92 3.81 -15.49
CA ILE A 475 22.67 4.53 -15.23
C ILE A 475 22.90 6.03 -15.24
N TYR A 476 23.92 6.52 -14.52
CA TYR A 476 24.32 7.92 -14.51
C TYR A 476 24.59 8.44 -15.93
N THR A 477 25.38 7.75 -16.72
CA THR A 477 25.71 8.17 -18.09
C THR A 477 24.46 8.30 -18.97
N ARG A 478 23.54 7.34 -18.88
CA ARG A 478 22.27 7.38 -19.62
C ARG A 478 21.34 8.48 -19.12
N MET A 479 21.32 8.73 -17.82
CA MET A 479 20.54 9.81 -17.21
C MET A 479 21.07 11.18 -17.66
N MET A 480 22.40 11.36 -17.72
CA MET A 480 23.03 12.59 -18.19
C MET A 480 22.79 12.87 -19.69
N ARG A 481 22.69 11.82 -20.51
CA ARG A 481 22.30 11.99 -21.95
C ARG A 481 20.85 12.51 -22.09
N ARG A 482 19.95 12.15 -21.16
CA ARG A 482 18.55 12.56 -21.15
C ARG A 482 18.25 13.73 -20.21
N ARG A 483 19.27 14.41 -19.70
CA ARG A 483 19.13 15.42 -18.65
C ARG A 483 18.10 16.51 -18.96
N TYR A 484 18.11 17.06 -20.19
CA TYR A 484 17.20 18.12 -20.57
C TYR A 484 15.73 17.67 -20.62
N GLU A 485 15.49 16.48 -21.17
CA GLU A 485 14.16 15.87 -21.22
C GLU A 485 13.63 15.59 -19.81
N ASN A 486 14.50 15.14 -18.90
CA ASN A 486 14.12 14.88 -17.50
C ASN A 486 13.85 16.18 -16.73
N ILE A 487 14.69 17.23 -16.91
CA ILE A 487 14.47 18.56 -16.31
C ILE A 487 13.12 19.14 -16.75
N GLU A 488 12.82 19.12 -18.04
CA GLU A 488 11.55 19.61 -18.58
C GLU A 488 10.37 18.85 -17.97
N GLY A 489 10.45 17.52 -17.86
CA GLY A 489 9.42 16.71 -17.20
C GLY A 489 9.24 17.05 -15.72
N PHE A 490 10.32 17.26 -14.98
CA PHE A 490 10.25 17.67 -13.58
C PHE A 490 9.67 19.08 -13.40
N HIS A 491 10.01 20.03 -14.29
CA HIS A 491 9.41 21.38 -14.29
C HIS A 491 7.91 21.34 -14.56
N ALA A 492 7.46 20.51 -15.49
CA ALA A 492 6.04 20.35 -15.80
C ALA A 492 5.20 19.75 -14.65
N THR A 493 5.86 19.13 -13.66
CA THR A 493 5.18 18.41 -12.55
C THR A 493 5.41 19.03 -11.16
N ARG A 494 6.12 20.14 -11.08
CA ARG A 494 6.36 20.91 -9.83
C ARG A 494 5.15 21.64 -9.30
#